data_a195f23eb991f0fdde21001fcf2e4251
#
_entry.id   a195f23eb991f0fdde21001fcf2e4251
#
_cell.length_a   1.000
_cell.length_b   1.000
_cell.length_c   1.000
_cell.angle_alpha   90.00
_cell.angle_beta   90.00
_cell.angle_gamma   90.00
#
_symmetry.space_group_name_H-M   'P 1'
#
loop_
_entity.id
_entity.type
_entity.pdbx_description
1 polymer ?
#
loop_
_entity_poly.entity_id
_entity_poly.type
_entity_poly.pdbx_seq_one_letter_code
_entity_poly.pdbx_strand_id
1 'polypeptide(L)'
;MAVIQEAYIHGVSTRAVDDLVRAMGLTGTSKSQVSRLCAEIDERVQTFLNRPLEGDWPFLWLDATYVKLREGGRIVSMAVIVAVAVNTDGRREILGITVMPSEAETFWSDFLRSLTRRGLRGVQLVISDAHEGLKAATRKVLGAGWQRCRVHFQRNLLARVNKTNKPVVSAVVKTVFAETDRDQAHARWREVADNLRDRFRDVAELMDEAEHDVLAYMAYDESLRSKLHSTNPLERVNKEIKRRTNVVGIFPNREAVVRLVGALMLEQNDEWTVSRRYMPVEKLTAVCDNPEAATMIAAQ
;
A
#
# COMPACT_ATOMS: atom_id res chain seq x y z
N MET A 1 -5.08 0.36 32.48
CA MET A 1 -3.94 0.44 31.53
C MET A 1 -4.39 0.04 30.11
N ALA A 2 -4.89 -1.19 29.87
CA ALA A 2 -5.36 -1.62 28.55
C ALA A 2 -6.38 -0.66 27.89
N VAL A 3 -7.35 -0.14 28.63
CA VAL A 3 -8.38 0.80 28.13
C VAL A 3 -7.76 2.11 27.60
N ILE A 4 -6.68 2.60 28.21
CA ILE A 4 -5.99 3.82 27.76
C ILE A 4 -5.19 3.57 26.50
N GLN A 5 -4.52 2.41 26.40
CA GLN A 5 -3.81 1.98 25.18
C GLN A 5 -4.79 1.81 24.04
N GLU A 6 -5.90 1.12 24.29
CA GLU A 6 -6.93 0.87 23.30
C GLU A 6 -7.62 2.16 22.86
N ALA A 7 -7.96 3.06 23.77
CA ALA A 7 -8.51 4.38 23.43
C ALA A 7 -7.53 5.21 22.61
N TYR A 8 -6.23 5.18 22.89
CA TYR A 8 -5.21 5.87 22.11
C TYR A 8 -5.08 5.27 20.69
N ILE A 9 -5.02 3.94 20.59
CA ILE A 9 -4.99 3.23 19.31
C ILE A 9 -6.27 3.48 18.53
N HIS A 10 -7.42 3.54 19.20
CA HIS A 10 -8.71 3.86 18.57
C HIS A 10 -8.91 5.35 18.25
N GLY A 11 -7.90 6.21 18.45
CA GLY A 11 -7.90 7.62 18.06
C GLY A 11 -8.79 8.51 18.93
N VAL A 12 -9.02 8.10 20.16
CA VAL A 12 -9.61 8.97 21.19
C VAL A 12 -8.51 9.94 21.64
N SER A 13 -8.79 11.26 21.64
CA SER A 13 -7.80 12.22 22.08
C SER A 13 -7.39 11.96 23.54
N THR A 14 -6.13 12.24 23.88
CA THR A 14 -5.65 12.09 25.27
C THR A 14 -6.49 12.85 26.28
N ARG A 15 -7.11 13.96 25.85
CA ARG A 15 -8.02 14.75 26.67
C ARG A 15 -9.33 14.01 26.94
N ALA A 16 -9.92 13.40 25.90
CA ALA A 16 -11.14 12.62 26.05
C ALA A 16 -10.90 11.32 26.87
N VAL A 17 -9.69 10.73 26.78
CA VAL A 17 -9.29 9.62 27.65
C VAL A 17 -9.16 10.06 29.09
N ASP A 18 -8.56 11.23 29.34
CA ASP A 18 -8.42 11.79 30.70
C ASP A 18 -9.78 12.13 31.31
N ASP A 19 -10.71 12.67 30.51
CA ASP A 19 -12.09 12.96 30.92
C ASP A 19 -12.86 11.66 31.24
N LEU A 20 -12.69 10.60 30.44
CA LEU A 20 -13.29 9.28 30.69
C LEU A 20 -12.73 8.64 31.98
N VAL A 21 -11.41 8.69 32.18
CA VAL A 21 -10.74 8.15 33.37
C VAL A 21 -11.20 8.89 34.61
N ARG A 22 -11.37 10.21 34.55
CA ARG A 22 -11.91 11.03 35.67
C ARG A 22 -13.39 10.72 35.92
N ALA A 23 -14.21 10.54 34.86
CA ALA A 23 -15.62 10.16 35.00
C ALA A 23 -15.80 8.78 35.64
N MET A 24 -14.78 7.88 35.49
CA MET A 24 -14.73 6.57 36.16
C MET A 24 -14.22 6.66 37.60
N GLY A 25 -14.01 7.88 38.15
CA GLY A 25 -13.56 8.08 39.54
C GLY A 25 -12.05 7.86 39.76
N LEU A 26 -11.25 7.80 38.70
CA LEU A 26 -9.81 7.64 38.78
C LEU A 26 -9.11 9.02 38.70
N THR A 27 -8.03 9.17 39.44
CA THR A 27 -7.20 10.39 39.46
C THR A 27 -6.37 10.47 38.19
N GLY A 28 -6.89 10.86 37.05
CA GLY A 28 -6.20 11.16 35.80
C GLY A 28 -4.92 10.34 35.48
N THR A 29 -4.43 10.37 34.27
CA THR A 29 -3.16 9.74 33.90
C THR A 29 -1.98 10.66 34.16
N SER A 30 -1.01 10.23 34.94
CA SER A 30 0.23 11.01 35.15
C SER A 30 1.11 11.01 33.90
N LYS A 31 1.92 12.05 33.69
CA LYS A 31 2.87 12.13 32.57
C LYS A 31 3.80 10.92 32.51
N SER A 32 4.22 10.39 33.68
CA SER A 32 5.07 9.20 33.77
C SER A 32 4.36 7.92 33.35
N GLN A 33 3.06 7.80 33.61
CA GLN A 33 2.24 6.67 33.13
C GLN A 33 2.07 6.70 31.61
N VAL A 34 1.78 7.88 31.03
CA VAL A 34 1.71 8.06 29.56
C VAL A 34 3.05 7.72 28.92
N SER A 35 4.18 8.18 29.49
CA SER A 35 5.51 7.87 28.95
C SER A 35 5.81 6.36 28.95
N ARG A 36 5.46 5.65 30.05
CA ARG A 36 5.63 4.18 30.09
C ARG A 36 4.77 3.47 29.06
N LEU A 37 3.51 3.87 28.91
CA LEU A 37 2.61 3.30 27.89
C LEU A 37 3.15 3.49 26.49
N CYS A 38 3.67 4.70 26.20
CA CYS A 38 4.30 4.96 24.90
C CYS A 38 5.51 4.05 24.66
N ALA A 39 6.36 3.86 25.67
CA ALA A 39 7.54 2.99 25.58
C ALA A 39 7.15 1.52 25.33
N GLU A 40 6.14 1.01 26.05
CA GLU A 40 5.62 -0.35 25.83
C GLU A 40 5.04 -0.55 24.41
N ILE A 41 4.31 0.45 23.88
CA ILE A 41 3.81 0.42 22.51
C ILE A 41 4.98 0.46 21.53
N ASP A 42 5.96 1.33 21.75
CA ASP A 42 7.14 1.44 20.89
C ASP A 42 7.90 0.12 20.81
N GLU A 43 8.11 -0.58 21.93
CA GLU A 43 8.77 -1.88 21.98
C GLU A 43 8.02 -2.94 21.16
N ARG A 44 6.71 -3.04 21.35
CA ARG A 44 5.87 -3.97 20.57
C ARG A 44 5.88 -3.66 19.07
N VAL A 45 5.75 -2.39 18.72
CA VAL A 45 5.80 -1.92 17.32
C VAL A 45 7.17 -2.22 16.73
N GLN A 46 8.26 -1.94 17.41
CA GLN A 46 9.61 -2.22 16.92
C GLN A 46 9.86 -3.72 16.75
N THR A 47 9.42 -4.54 17.71
CA THR A 47 9.49 -6.01 17.59
C THR A 47 8.75 -6.49 16.34
N PHE A 48 7.53 -6.00 16.11
CA PHE A 48 6.73 -6.33 14.92
C PHE A 48 7.40 -5.88 13.62
N LEU A 49 7.87 -4.64 13.57
CA LEU A 49 8.48 -4.07 12.37
C LEU A 49 9.86 -4.66 12.03
N ASN A 50 10.56 -5.19 13.01
CA ASN A 50 11.89 -5.79 12.85
C ASN A 50 11.88 -7.32 12.81
N ARG A 51 10.70 -7.96 12.89
CA ARG A 51 10.62 -9.42 12.84
C ARG A 51 11.22 -10.00 11.55
N PRO A 52 11.85 -11.19 11.58
CA PRO A 52 12.25 -11.89 10.37
C PRO A 52 11.06 -12.15 9.44
N LEU A 53 11.29 -12.12 8.14
CA LEU A 53 10.32 -12.46 7.11
C LEU A 53 10.72 -13.82 6.53
N GLU A 54 9.92 -14.84 6.83
CA GLU A 54 10.21 -16.21 6.44
C GLU A 54 9.44 -16.63 5.18
N GLY A 55 10.03 -17.53 4.39
CA GLY A 55 9.44 -18.02 3.14
C GLY A 55 9.53 -17.04 1.97
N ASP A 56 8.75 -17.31 0.94
CA ASP A 56 8.70 -16.52 -0.28
C ASP A 56 7.41 -15.68 -0.34
N TRP A 57 7.54 -14.48 -0.92
CA TRP A 57 6.51 -13.45 -0.94
C TRP A 57 6.27 -12.98 -2.39
N PRO A 58 5.55 -13.75 -3.23
CA PRO A 58 5.46 -13.49 -4.66
C PRO A 58 4.81 -12.14 -5.00
N PHE A 59 3.92 -11.61 -4.15
CA PHE A 59 3.20 -10.38 -4.43
C PHE A 59 3.33 -9.38 -3.28
N LEU A 60 3.72 -8.14 -3.64
CA LEU A 60 3.93 -7.03 -2.71
C LEU A 60 3.10 -5.82 -3.13
N TRP A 61 2.28 -5.29 -2.23
CA TRP A 61 1.55 -4.04 -2.40
C TRP A 61 2.22 -2.93 -1.60
N LEU A 62 2.42 -1.79 -2.24
CA LEU A 62 2.98 -0.59 -1.63
C LEU A 62 2.03 0.60 -1.86
N ASP A 63 1.78 1.37 -0.82
CA ASP A 63 1.00 2.59 -0.94
C ASP A 63 1.46 3.62 0.09
N ALA A 64 1.22 4.89 -0.22
CA ALA A 64 1.63 6.03 0.59
C ALA A 64 0.42 6.82 1.12
N THR A 65 0.48 7.21 2.37
CA THR A 65 -0.46 8.14 2.98
C THR A 65 0.30 9.30 3.61
N TYR A 66 -0.10 10.54 3.33
CA TYR A 66 0.58 11.73 3.84
C TYR A 66 0.02 12.16 5.20
N VAL A 67 0.93 12.46 6.12
CA VAL A 67 0.65 13.01 7.45
C VAL A 67 1.45 14.28 7.70
N LYS A 68 0.96 15.15 8.60
CA LYS A 68 1.67 16.36 9.00
C LYS A 68 2.40 16.10 10.32
N LEU A 69 3.67 16.48 10.39
CA LEU A 69 4.45 16.40 11.61
C LEU A 69 5.36 17.63 11.79
N ARG A 70 5.88 17.80 13.00
CA ARG A 70 6.87 18.86 13.34
C ARG A 70 8.28 18.30 13.13
N GLU A 71 9.07 19.02 12.33
CA GLU A 71 10.48 18.71 12.09
C GLU A 71 11.25 20.01 11.93
N GLY A 72 12.35 20.20 12.67
CA GLY A 72 13.15 21.42 12.62
C GLY A 72 12.36 22.71 12.91
N GLY A 73 11.37 22.65 13.81
CA GLY A 73 10.51 23.79 14.16
C GLY A 73 9.42 24.14 13.14
N ARG A 74 9.30 23.36 12.04
CA ARG A 74 8.31 23.58 10.97
C ARG A 74 7.32 22.44 10.91
N ILE A 75 6.15 22.69 10.31
CA ILE A 75 5.18 21.65 9.96
C ILE A 75 5.50 21.19 8.55
N VAL A 76 5.81 19.91 8.41
CA VAL A 76 6.12 19.25 7.13
C VAL A 76 5.14 18.15 6.84
N SER A 77 4.90 17.90 5.54
CA SER A 77 4.13 16.73 5.07
C SER A 77 5.11 15.58 4.82
N MET A 78 4.83 14.42 5.42
CA MET A 78 5.63 13.21 5.26
C MET A 78 4.79 12.08 4.71
N ALA A 79 5.37 11.28 3.84
CA ALA A 79 4.76 10.06 3.34
C ALA A 79 4.93 8.92 4.36
N VAL A 80 3.83 8.32 4.77
CA VAL A 80 3.80 7.06 5.52
C VAL A 80 3.55 5.95 4.52
N ILE A 81 4.55 5.12 4.30
CA ILE A 81 4.51 3.98 3.39
C ILE A 81 4.11 2.73 4.17
N VAL A 82 3.21 1.95 3.59
CA VAL A 82 2.83 0.63 4.10
C VAL A 82 3.17 -0.43 3.07
N ALA A 83 3.85 -1.49 3.50
CA ALA A 83 4.14 -2.68 2.69
C ALA A 83 3.27 -3.85 3.17
N VAL A 84 2.48 -4.38 2.27
CA VAL A 84 1.67 -5.60 2.47
C VAL A 84 2.09 -6.63 1.44
N ALA A 85 2.26 -7.89 1.86
CA ALA A 85 2.57 -8.96 0.93
C ALA A 85 1.74 -10.21 1.21
N VAL A 86 1.73 -11.13 0.25
CA VAL A 86 1.16 -12.47 0.41
C VAL A 86 2.30 -13.49 0.35
N ASN A 87 2.34 -14.39 1.33
CA ASN A 87 3.28 -15.50 1.36
C ASN A 87 2.75 -16.72 0.57
N THR A 88 3.60 -17.71 0.39
CA THR A 88 3.26 -18.96 -0.30
C THR A 88 2.15 -19.76 0.37
N ASP A 89 1.88 -19.53 1.67
CA ASP A 89 0.72 -20.14 2.36
C ASP A 89 -0.62 -19.46 2.03
N GLY A 90 -0.60 -18.45 1.17
CA GLY A 90 -1.78 -17.68 0.79
C GLY A 90 -2.23 -16.67 1.84
N ARG A 91 -1.41 -16.40 2.84
CA ARG A 91 -1.70 -15.44 3.92
C ARG A 91 -1.17 -14.07 3.57
N ARG A 92 -1.97 -13.06 3.88
CA ARG A 92 -1.61 -11.65 3.70
C ARG A 92 -1.07 -11.08 4.99
N GLU A 93 0.10 -10.42 4.93
CA GLU A 93 0.73 -9.81 6.09
C GLU A 93 1.23 -8.40 5.80
N ILE A 94 1.28 -7.58 6.85
CA ILE A 94 1.93 -6.28 6.81
C ILE A 94 3.41 -6.50 7.12
N LEU A 95 4.27 -6.25 6.12
CA LEU A 95 5.71 -6.48 6.25
C LEU A 95 6.43 -5.32 6.94
N GLY A 96 5.91 -4.11 6.82
CA GLY A 96 6.54 -2.95 7.45
C GLY A 96 5.88 -1.64 7.08
N ILE A 97 6.31 -0.60 7.79
CA ILE A 97 5.99 0.79 7.52
C ILE A 97 7.27 1.63 7.55
N THR A 98 7.25 2.76 6.88
CA THR A 98 8.29 3.79 7.00
C THR A 98 7.69 5.18 6.84
N VAL A 99 8.38 6.19 7.40
CA VAL A 99 8.02 7.61 7.27
C VAL A 99 9.13 8.32 6.53
N MET A 100 8.83 8.85 5.34
CA MET A 100 9.82 9.49 4.46
C MET A 100 9.42 10.91 4.10
N PRO A 101 10.41 11.80 3.86
CA PRO A 101 10.15 13.19 3.49
C PRO A 101 9.64 13.35 2.05
N SER A 102 9.93 12.38 1.20
CA SER A 102 9.51 12.35 -0.21
C SER A 102 9.48 10.92 -0.72
N GLU A 103 8.88 10.73 -1.89
CA GLU A 103 8.84 9.45 -2.60
C GLU A 103 9.99 9.30 -3.62
N ALA A 104 11.17 9.88 -3.35
CA ALA A 104 12.34 9.72 -4.23
C ALA A 104 12.85 8.26 -4.25
N GLU A 105 13.46 7.85 -5.36
CA GLU A 105 13.99 6.49 -5.57
C GLU A 105 14.89 6.01 -4.43
N THR A 106 15.72 6.90 -3.88
CA THR A 106 16.62 6.57 -2.78
C THR A 106 15.88 6.07 -1.54
N PHE A 107 14.82 6.77 -1.13
CA PHE A 107 14.01 6.38 0.04
C PHE A 107 13.25 5.07 -0.21
N TRP A 108 12.69 4.88 -1.40
CA TRP A 108 12.09 3.61 -1.79
C TRP A 108 13.11 2.47 -1.77
N SER A 109 14.30 2.69 -2.35
CA SER A 109 15.37 1.69 -2.36
C SER A 109 15.81 1.31 -0.95
N ASP A 110 15.95 2.26 -0.05
CA ASP A 110 16.34 1.99 1.34
C ASP A 110 15.26 1.24 2.10
N PHE A 111 14.00 1.57 1.89
CA PHE A 111 12.87 0.83 2.47
C PHE A 111 12.84 -0.62 1.97
N LEU A 112 12.88 -0.84 0.65
CA LEU A 112 12.89 -2.18 0.06
C LEU A 112 14.10 -3.00 0.54
N ARG A 113 15.31 -2.40 0.61
CA ARG A 113 16.49 -3.05 1.18
C ARG A 113 16.31 -3.40 2.66
N SER A 114 15.59 -2.59 3.42
CA SER A 114 15.29 -2.92 4.82
C SER A 114 14.43 -4.17 4.93
N LEU A 115 13.47 -4.36 4.02
CA LEU A 115 12.64 -5.56 3.95
C LEU A 115 13.45 -6.79 3.50
N THR A 116 14.33 -6.64 2.48
CA THR A 116 15.18 -7.74 2.02
C THR A 116 16.17 -8.20 3.08
N ARG A 117 16.76 -7.27 3.85
CA ARG A 117 17.61 -7.63 5.00
C ARG A 117 16.89 -8.42 6.08
N ARG A 118 15.57 -8.25 6.21
CA ARG A 118 14.72 -9.02 7.12
C ARG A 118 14.26 -10.36 6.56
N GLY A 119 14.56 -10.66 5.29
CA GLY A 119 14.23 -11.92 4.64
C GLY A 119 13.20 -11.85 3.53
N LEU A 120 12.72 -10.66 3.13
CA LEU A 120 11.84 -10.53 1.96
C LEU A 120 12.54 -11.06 0.71
N ARG A 121 11.96 -12.09 0.10
CA ARG A 121 12.47 -12.72 -1.12
C ARG A 121 11.34 -13.31 -1.98
N GLY A 122 11.65 -13.71 -3.20
CA GLY A 122 10.71 -14.35 -4.11
C GLY A 122 9.66 -13.39 -4.69
N VAL A 123 9.85 -12.05 -4.55
CA VAL A 123 8.90 -11.06 -5.07
C VAL A 123 8.92 -11.08 -6.59
N GLN A 124 7.77 -11.33 -7.20
CA GLN A 124 7.58 -11.37 -8.65
C GLN A 124 6.85 -10.15 -9.18
N LEU A 125 5.91 -9.60 -8.41
CA LEU A 125 5.14 -8.42 -8.80
C LEU A 125 4.98 -7.48 -7.61
N VAL A 126 5.31 -6.20 -7.85
CA VAL A 126 5.00 -5.09 -6.94
C VAL A 126 3.82 -4.31 -7.49
N ILE A 127 2.80 -4.08 -6.68
CA ILE A 127 1.58 -3.35 -7.05
C ILE A 127 1.55 -2.02 -6.31
N SER A 128 1.46 -0.90 -7.02
CA SER A 128 1.41 0.43 -6.41
C SER A 128 0.70 1.46 -7.30
N ASP A 129 0.57 2.69 -6.82
CA ASP A 129 0.25 3.83 -7.69
C ASP A 129 1.47 4.21 -8.57
N ALA A 130 1.23 5.01 -9.60
CA ALA A 130 2.26 5.44 -10.51
C ALA A 130 3.28 6.35 -9.80
N HIS A 131 4.50 5.85 -9.66
CA HIS A 131 5.63 6.59 -9.13
C HIS A 131 6.94 6.05 -9.71
N GLU A 132 7.61 6.86 -10.54
CA GLU A 132 8.83 6.42 -11.25
C GLU A 132 9.95 6.01 -10.30
N GLY A 133 10.13 6.73 -9.18
CA GLY A 133 11.12 6.37 -8.16
C GLY A 133 10.87 5.00 -7.54
N LEU A 134 9.60 4.63 -7.34
CA LEU A 134 9.23 3.31 -6.83
C LEU A 134 9.45 2.22 -7.89
N LYS A 135 9.05 2.48 -9.15
CA LYS A 135 9.27 1.54 -10.28
C LYS A 135 10.76 1.23 -10.44
N ALA A 136 11.61 2.28 -10.43
CA ALA A 136 13.06 2.13 -10.51
C ALA A 136 13.63 1.35 -9.31
N ALA A 137 13.20 1.67 -8.08
CA ALA A 137 13.63 0.98 -6.87
C ALA A 137 13.21 -0.50 -6.87
N THR A 138 12.00 -0.82 -7.34
CA THR A 138 11.48 -2.19 -7.47
C THR A 138 12.38 -3.03 -8.37
N ARG A 139 12.69 -2.53 -9.57
CA ARG A 139 13.58 -3.21 -10.53
C ARG A 139 14.98 -3.39 -9.93
N LYS A 140 15.54 -2.36 -9.34
CA LYS A 140 16.91 -2.32 -8.82
C LYS A 140 17.14 -3.21 -7.60
N VAL A 141 16.17 -3.25 -6.66
CA VAL A 141 16.32 -3.92 -5.36
C VAL A 141 15.74 -5.33 -5.37
N LEU A 142 14.58 -5.51 -6.01
CA LEU A 142 13.84 -6.76 -5.98
C LEU A 142 13.97 -7.56 -7.29
N GLY A 143 14.36 -6.93 -8.39
CA GLY A 143 14.32 -7.56 -9.73
C GLY A 143 12.91 -7.99 -10.15
N ALA A 144 11.88 -7.40 -9.55
CA ALA A 144 10.49 -7.78 -9.74
C ALA A 144 9.80 -6.96 -10.83
N GLY A 145 8.73 -7.51 -11.41
CA GLY A 145 7.81 -6.78 -12.25
C GLY A 145 7.02 -5.73 -11.46
N TRP A 146 6.46 -4.76 -12.17
CA TRP A 146 5.65 -3.70 -11.56
C TRP A 146 4.27 -3.61 -12.19
N GLN A 147 3.24 -3.52 -11.35
CA GLN A 147 1.85 -3.31 -11.72
C GLN A 147 1.41 -1.92 -11.26
N ARG A 148 1.04 -1.06 -12.19
CA ARG A 148 0.36 0.19 -11.87
C ARG A 148 -1.08 -0.10 -11.43
N CYS A 149 -1.49 0.42 -10.30
CA CYS A 149 -2.85 0.27 -9.79
C CYS A 149 -3.89 0.76 -10.80
N ARG A 150 -4.73 -0.14 -11.29
CA ARG A 150 -5.79 0.14 -12.28
C ARG A 150 -6.78 1.20 -11.79
N VAL A 151 -7.10 1.20 -10.49
CA VAL A 151 -8.04 2.16 -9.90
C VAL A 151 -7.47 3.57 -9.94
N HIS A 152 -6.20 3.74 -9.57
CA HIS A 152 -5.49 5.02 -9.64
C HIS A 152 -5.27 5.47 -11.09
N PHE A 153 -4.90 4.55 -11.98
CA PHE A 153 -4.81 4.83 -13.41
C PHE A 153 -6.13 5.38 -13.96
N GLN A 154 -7.26 4.72 -13.72
CA GLN A 154 -8.58 5.20 -14.18
C GLN A 154 -8.92 6.57 -13.59
N ARG A 155 -8.59 6.83 -12.32
CA ARG A 155 -8.79 8.14 -11.69
C ARG A 155 -7.95 9.22 -12.38
N ASN A 156 -6.66 8.94 -12.63
CA ASN A 156 -5.75 9.87 -13.31
C ASN A 156 -6.19 10.14 -14.77
N LEU A 157 -6.63 9.10 -15.46
CA LEU A 157 -7.17 9.21 -16.82
C LEU A 157 -8.42 10.10 -16.86
N LEU A 158 -9.38 9.85 -15.99
CA LEU A 158 -10.62 10.63 -15.92
C LEU A 158 -10.42 12.06 -15.40
N ALA A 159 -9.32 12.36 -14.71
CA ALA A 159 -8.96 13.72 -14.34
C ALA A 159 -8.63 14.60 -15.56
N ARG A 160 -8.20 14.00 -16.68
CA ARG A 160 -7.90 14.67 -17.95
C ARG A 160 -9.16 14.91 -18.81
N VAL A 161 -10.33 14.49 -18.35
CA VAL A 161 -11.60 14.56 -19.08
C VAL A 161 -12.57 15.49 -18.34
N ASN A 162 -13.28 16.33 -19.09
CA ASN A 162 -14.33 17.17 -18.53
C ASN A 162 -15.48 16.33 -17.96
N LYS A 163 -16.26 16.90 -17.03
CA LYS A 163 -17.31 16.19 -16.29
C LYS A 163 -18.33 15.47 -17.19
N THR A 164 -18.71 16.09 -18.30
CA THR A 164 -19.73 15.58 -19.23
C THR A 164 -19.27 14.31 -19.95
N ASN A 165 -17.98 14.24 -20.32
CA ASN A 165 -17.43 13.14 -21.11
C ASN A 165 -16.89 11.97 -20.24
N LYS A 166 -16.71 12.17 -18.93
CA LYS A 166 -16.21 11.12 -18.01
C LYS A 166 -16.97 9.79 -18.11
N PRO A 167 -18.31 9.75 -18.16
CA PRO A 167 -19.04 8.49 -18.24
C PRO A 167 -18.72 7.70 -19.51
N VAL A 168 -18.66 8.40 -20.66
CA VAL A 168 -18.38 7.78 -21.97
C VAL A 168 -16.96 7.23 -22.01
N VAL A 169 -15.96 8.06 -21.67
CA VAL A 169 -14.55 7.63 -21.64
C VAL A 169 -14.36 6.48 -20.65
N SER A 170 -14.98 6.55 -19.47
CA SER A 170 -14.91 5.47 -18.48
C SER A 170 -15.51 4.16 -19.00
N ALA A 171 -16.64 4.22 -19.73
CA ALA A 171 -17.28 3.04 -20.29
C ALA A 171 -16.41 2.39 -21.37
N VAL A 172 -15.82 3.19 -22.26
CA VAL A 172 -14.95 2.71 -23.34
C VAL A 172 -13.68 2.08 -22.75
N VAL A 173 -13.00 2.74 -21.82
CA VAL A 173 -11.77 2.21 -21.18
C VAL A 173 -12.06 0.92 -20.38
N LYS A 174 -13.23 0.78 -19.78
CA LYS A 174 -13.62 -0.45 -19.06
C LYS A 174 -13.72 -1.67 -19.96
N THR A 175 -13.96 -1.51 -21.27
CA THR A 175 -14.02 -2.66 -22.19
C THR A 175 -12.69 -3.42 -22.26
N VAL A 176 -11.56 -2.72 -22.11
CA VAL A 176 -10.24 -3.35 -22.04
C VAL A 176 -10.15 -4.35 -20.88
N PHE A 177 -10.68 -3.96 -19.72
CA PHE A 177 -10.60 -4.76 -18.50
C PHE A 177 -11.67 -5.87 -18.43
N ALA A 178 -12.53 -5.95 -19.41
CA ALA A 178 -13.48 -7.07 -19.59
C ALA A 178 -12.85 -8.25 -20.34
N GLU A 179 -11.73 -8.01 -21.05
CA GLU A 179 -10.99 -9.06 -21.72
C GLU A 179 -10.32 -9.99 -20.71
N THR A 180 -10.42 -11.29 -20.93
CA THR A 180 -9.78 -12.32 -20.08
C THR A 180 -8.48 -12.83 -20.67
N ASP A 181 -8.35 -12.76 -22.00
CA ASP A 181 -7.12 -13.08 -22.71
C ASP A 181 -6.16 -11.88 -22.71
N ARG A 182 -4.87 -12.15 -22.47
CA ARG A 182 -3.84 -11.11 -22.39
C ARG A 182 -3.65 -10.35 -23.70
N ASP A 183 -3.52 -11.08 -24.80
CA ASP A 183 -3.22 -10.47 -26.11
C ASP A 183 -4.42 -9.70 -26.62
N GLN A 184 -5.64 -10.19 -26.37
CA GLN A 184 -6.87 -9.47 -26.65
C GLN A 184 -6.99 -8.19 -25.80
N ALA A 185 -6.62 -8.23 -24.54
CA ALA A 185 -6.59 -7.04 -23.67
C ALA A 185 -5.63 -5.97 -24.21
N HIS A 186 -4.43 -6.36 -24.64
CA HIS A 186 -3.46 -5.46 -25.26
C HIS A 186 -3.96 -4.90 -26.60
N ALA A 187 -4.55 -5.73 -27.46
CA ALA A 187 -5.14 -5.28 -28.71
C ALA A 187 -6.30 -4.30 -28.49
N ARG A 188 -7.18 -4.62 -27.54
CA ARG A 188 -8.31 -3.74 -27.17
C ARG A 188 -7.83 -2.43 -26.54
N TRP A 189 -6.75 -2.46 -25.76
CA TRP A 189 -6.14 -1.26 -25.19
C TRP A 189 -5.73 -0.27 -26.28
N ARG A 190 -4.99 -0.75 -27.28
CA ARG A 190 -4.52 0.08 -28.42
C ARG A 190 -5.67 0.60 -29.25
N GLU A 191 -6.65 -0.24 -29.56
CA GLU A 191 -7.88 0.17 -30.27
C GLU A 191 -8.60 1.30 -29.52
N VAL A 192 -8.77 1.17 -28.21
CA VAL A 192 -9.42 2.18 -27.38
C VAL A 192 -8.60 3.47 -27.34
N ALA A 193 -7.28 3.39 -27.22
CA ALA A 193 -6.40 4.56 -27.24
C ALA A 193 -6.53 5.31 -28.57
N ASP A 194 -6.50 4.59 -29.71
CA ASP A 194 -6.65 5.19 -31.05
C ASP A 194 -8.02 5.83 -31.24
N ASN A 195 -9.09 5.18 -30.82
CA ASN A 195 -10.46 5.72 -30.90
C ASN A 195 -10.68 6.99 -30.06
N LEU A 196 -9.88 7.17 -28.99
CA LEU A 196 -9.92 8.35 -28.14
C LEU A 196 -9.01 9.48 -28.61
N ARG A 197 -8.03 9.21 -29.47
CA ARG A 197 -6.92 10.09 -29.84
C ARG A 197 -7.37 11.43 -30.40
N ASP A 198 -8.29 11.42 -31.36
CA ASP A 198 -8.74 12.66 -32.01
C ASP A 198 -9.47 13.61 -31.07
N ARG A 199 -10.21 13.08 -30.10
CA ARG A 199 -11.05 13.88 -29.21
C ARG A 199 -10.47 14.08 -27.82
N PHE A 200 -9.63 13.16 -27.34
CA PHE A 200 -9.05 13.11 -26.00
C PHE A 200 -7.58 12.73 -26.07
N ARG A 201 -6.79 13.56 -26.74
CA ARG A 201 -5.36 13.29 -27.01
C ARG A 201 -4.58 12.95 -25.74
N ASP A 202 -4.73 13.76 -24.67
CA ASP A 202 -4.01 13.53 -23.39
C ASP A 202 -4.37 12.20 -22.73
N VAL A 203 -5.60 11.69 -22.99
CA VAL A 203 -6.05 10.37 -22.52
C VAL A 203 -5.37 9.26 -23.31
N ALA A 204 -5.32 9.39 -24.63
CA ALA A 204 -4.65 8.42 -25.50
C ALA A 204 -3.15 8.32 -25.20
N GLU A 205 -2.47 9.46 -25.07
CA GLU A 205 -1.04 9.51 -24.69
C GLU A 205 -0.80 8.82 -23.34
N LEU A 206 -1.64 9.08 -22.31
CA LEU A 206 -1.54 8.38 -21.03
C LEU A 206 -1.77 6.86 -21.16
N MET A 207 -2.67 6.44 -22.07
CA MET A 207 -2.89 5.02 -22.34
C MET A 207 -1.66 4.40 -23.02
N ASP A 208 -1.10 5.04 -24.04
CA ASP A 208 0.09 4.56 -24.76
C ASP A 208 1.27 4.33 -23.78
N GLU A 209 1.50 5.28 -22.84
CA GLU A 209 2.57 5.19 -21.86
C GLU A 209 2.35 4.12 -20.79
N ALA A 210 1.09 3.78 -20.49
CA ALA A 210 0.74 2.96 -19.32
C ALA A 210 0.34 1.52 -19.65
N GLU A 211 0.26 1.13 -20.93
CA GLU A 211 -0.27 -0.16 -21.39
C GLU A 211 0.34 -1.34 -20.62
N HIS A 212 1.66 -1.47 -20.67
CA HIS A 212 2.37 -2.58 -20.07
C HIS A 212 2.27 -2.58 -18.55
N ASP A 213 2.34 -1.41 -17.93
CA ASP A 213 2.32 -1.25 -16.48
C ASP A 213 0.93 -1.53 -15.88
N VAL A 214 -0.14 -1.18 -16.60
CA VAL A 214 -1.53 -1.38 -16.13
C VAL A 214 -2.04 -2.79 -16.42
N LEU A 215 -1.53 -3.44 -17.46
CA LEU A 215 -1.91 -4.80 -17.87
C LEU A 215 -0.93 -5.89 -17.37
N ALA A 216 0.10 -5.54 -16.60
CA ALA A 216 1.10 -6.50 -16.09
C ALA A 216 0.46 -7.68 -15.37
N TYR A 217 -0.61 -7.47 -14.60
CA TYR A 217 -1.35 -8.51 -13.88
C TYR A 217 -1.94 -9.60 -14.79
N MET A 218 -2.13 -9.31 -16.09
CA MET A 218 -2.66 -10.27 -17.06
C MET A 218 -1.71 -11.43 -17.35
N ALA A 219 -0.44 -11.32 -17.00
CA ALA A 219 0.55 -12.39 -17.10
C ALA A 219 0.32 -13.53 -16.09
N TYR A 220 -0.52 -13.30 -15.07
CA TYR A 220 -0.81 -14.26 -14.02
C TYR A 220 -2.14 -14.99 -14.23
N ASP A 221 -2.32 -16.10 -13.51
CA ASP A 221 -3.56 -16.90 -13.54
C ASP A 221 -4.80 -16.04 -13.24
N GLU A 222 -5.89 -16.28 -13.96
CA GLU A 222 -7.12 -15.50 -13.89
C GLU A 222 -7.67 -15.39 -12.45
N SER A 223 -7.56 -16.46 -11.66
CA SER A 223 -8.02 -16.48 -10.26
C SER A 223 -7.26 -15.51 -9.35
N LEU A 224 -6.04 -15.11 -9.71
CA LEU A 224 -5.22 -14.15 -8.97
C LEU A 224 -5.46 -12.70 -9.43
N ARG A 225 -5.84 -12.49 -10.69
CA ARG A 225 -5.92 -11.17 -11.34
C ARG A 225 -6.79 -10.18 -10.57
N SER A 226 -7.90 -10.64 -9.99
CA SER A 226 -8.81 -9.80 -9.20
C SER A 226 -8.14 -9.16 -7.97
N LYS A 227 -7.04 -9.72 -7.49
CA LYS A 227 -6.25 -9.21 -6.36
C LYS A 227 -5.05 -8.40 -6.80
N LEU A 228 -4.50 -8.67 -8.00
CA LEU A 228 -3.25 -8.09 -8.48
C LEU A 228 -3.42 -6.76 -9.21
N HIS A 229 -4.58 -6.51 -9.83
CA HIS A 229 -4.78 -5.31 -10.65
C HIS A 229 -4.82 -3.99 -9.88
N SER A 230 -4.86 -3.99 -8.55
CA SER A 230 -5.03 -2.76 -7.76
C SER A 230 -4.46 -2.85 -6.35
N THR A 231 -4.32 -1.69 -5.71
CA THR A 231 -3.93 -1.55 -4.29
C THR A 231 -5.11 -1.69 -3.32
N ASN A 232 -6.22 -2.30 -3.73
CA ASN A 232 -7.40 -2.53 -2.87
C ASN A 232 -7.08 -3.19 -1.52
N PRO A 233 -6.10 -4.13 -1.41
CA PRO A 233 -5.70 -4.68 -0.12
C PRO A 233 -5.28 -3.63 0.90
N LEU A 234 -4.72 -2.50 0.43
CA LEU A 234 -4.27 -1.38 1.25
C LEU A 234 -5.34 -0.30 1.47
N GLU A 235 -6.41 -0.28 0.68
CA GLU A 235 -7.40 0.80 0.73
C GLU A 235 -8.07 0.91 2.12
N ARG A 236 -8.46 -0.23 2.71
CA ARG A 236 -9.04 -0.25 4.06
C ARG A 236 -8.03 0.19 5.11
N VAL A 237 -6.79 -0.31 5.01
CA VAL A 237 -5.67 0.05 5.90
C VAL A 237 -5.41 1.56 5.85
N ASN A 238 -5.32 2.13 4.66
CA ASN A 238 -5.10 3.57 4.48
C ASN A 238 -6.27 4.43 4.98
N LYS A 239 -7.50 3.95 4.86
CA LYS A 239 -8.67 4.61 5.46
C LYS A 239 -8.56 4.67 6.97
N GLU A 240 -8.14 3.57 7.61
CA GLU A 240 -7.94 3.52 9.06
C GLU A 240 -6.77 4.42 9.49
N ILE A 241 -5.65 4.39 8.79
CA ILE A 241 -4.53 5.31 9.05
C ILE A 241 -5.02 6.76 8.99
N LYS A 242 -5.71 7.16 7.91
CA LYS A 242 -6.24 8.52 7.75
C LYS A 242 -7.23 8.88 8.86
N ARG A 243 -8.12 7.97 9.22
CA ARG A 243 -9.10 8.19 10.28
C ARG A 243 -8.42 8.52 11.62
N ARG A 244 -7.37 7.77 11.98
CA ARG A 244 -6.63 7.96 13.24
C ARG A 244 -5.72 9.17 13.20
N THR A 245 -4.97 9.34 12.11
CA THR A 245 -4.04 10.46 11.97
C THR A 245 -4.73 11.82 11.88
N ASN A 246 -5.95 11.87 11.33
CA ASN A 246 -6.77 13.08 11.29
C ASN A 246 -7.20 13.56 12.68
N VAL A 247 -7.40 12.66 13.64
CA VAL A 247 -7.71 13.02 15.03
C VAL A 247 -6.52 13.73 15.68
N VAL A 248 -5.30 13.29 15.40
CA VAL A 248 -4.07 13.89 15.91
C VAL A 248 -3.78 15.23 15.19
N GLY A 249 -4.03 15.27 13.89
CA GLY A 249 -3.80 16.43 13.02
C GLY A 249 -2.32 16.65 12.72
N ILE A 250 -1.53 17.14 13.67
CA ILE A 250 -0.09 17.40 13.52
C ILE A 250 0.68 16.61 14.57
N PHE A 251 1.50 15.66 14.12
CA PHE A 251 2.33 14.85 15.01
C PHE A 251 3.53 15.65 15.56
N PRO A 252 3.96 15.38 16.79
CA PRO A 252 5.12 16.07 17.37
C PRO A 252 6.45 15.69 16.69
N ASN A 253 6.59 14.46 16.20
CA ASN A 253 7.78 13.91 15.56
C ASN A 253 7.44 12.64 14.75
N ARG A 254 8.44 12.04 14.10
CA ARG A 254 8.30 10.79 13.29
C ARG A 254 7.99 9.58 14.17
N GLU A 255 8.59 9.50 15.35
CA GLU A 255 8.40 8.39 16.28
C GLU A 255 6.94 8.27 16.72
N ALA A 256 6.27 9.40 16.95
CA ALA A 256 4.83 9.42 17.25
C ALA A 256 3.96 8.91 16.08
N VAL A 257 4.35 9.18 14.83
CA VAL A 257 3.69 8.60 13.64
C VAL A 257 3.90 7.09 13.60
N VAL A 258 5.16 6.64 13.75
CA VAL A 258 5.50 5.20 13.72
C VAL A 258 4.78 4.45 14.84
N ARG A 259 4.70 5.03 16.04
CA ARG A 259 3.97 4.46 17.18
C ARG A 259 2.50 4.23 16.85
N LEU A 260 1.80 5.27 16.41
CA LEU A 260 0.36 5.17 16.12
C LEU A 260 0.09 4.25 14.94
N VAL A 261 0.76 4.49 13.80
CA VAL A 261 0.54 3.70 12.59
C VAL A 261 1.04 2.28 12.78
N GLY A 262 2.19 2.08 13.43
CA GLY A 262 2.73 0.76 13.74
C GLY A 262 1.80 -0.06 14.63
N ALA A 263 1.20 0.53 15.66
CA ALA A 263 0.22 -0.15 16.51
C ALA A 263 -1.04 -0.57 15.71
N LEU A 264 -1.55 0.32 14.83
CA LEU A 264 -2.65 -0.02 13.92
C LEU A 264 -2.29 -1.17 12.96
N MET A 265 -1.06 -1.18 12.47
CA MET A 265 -0.59 -2.23 11.57
C MET A 265 -0.41 -3.56 12.28
N LEU A 266 0.06 -3.55 13.52
CA LEU A 266 0.15 -4.74 14.34
C LEU A 266 -1.24 -5.35 14.59
N GLU A 267 -2.22 -4.54 15.03
CA GLU A 267 -3.60 -4.97 15.23
C GLU A 267 -4.21 -5.55 13.94
N GLN A 268 -4.04 -4.86 12.82
CA GLN A 268 -4.55 -5.31 11.53
C GLN A 268 -3.87 -6.61 11.06
N ASN A 269 -2.59 -6.78 11.34
CA ASN A 269 -1.85 -8.01 11.01
C ASN A 269 -2.36 -9.20 11.83
N ASP A 270 -2.63 -8.99 13.12
CA ASP A 270 -3.19 -10.01 14.00
C ASP A 270 -4.59 -10.44 13.53
N GLU A 271 -5.46 -9.49 13.13
CA GLU A 271 -6.75 -9.80 12.51
C GLU A 271 -6.61 -10.66 11.24
N TRP A 272 -5.61 -10.36 10.39
CA TRP A 272 -5.39 -11.11 9.16
C TRP A 272 -4.87 -12.51 9.41
N THR A 273 -4.09 -12.71 10.46
CA THR A 273 -3.53 -14.02 10.84
C THR A 273 -4.64 -15.03 11.16
N VAL A 274 -5.73 -14.61 11.78
CA VAL A 274 -6.87 -15.47 12.11
C VAL A 274 -7.93 -15.52 11.00
N SER A 275 -7.76 -14.74 9.93
CA SER A 275 -8.70 -14.70 8.82
C SER A 275 -8.48 -15.85 7.81
N ARG A 276 -9.42 -16.03 6.86
CA ARG A 276 -9.27 -16.98 5.75
C ARG A 276 -8.08 -16.59 4.87
N ARG A 277 -7.47 -17.60 4.21
CA ARG A 277 -6.42 -17.37 3.20
C ARG A 277 -6.87 -16.35 2.18
N TYR A 278 -5.94 -15.47 1.82
CA TYR A 278 -6.22 -14.38 0.88
C TYR A 278 -6.14 -14.82 -0.58
N MET A 279 -5.24 -15.78 -0.87
CA MET A 279 -5.02 -16.36 -2.20
C MET A 279 -4.92 -17.89 -2.14
N PRO A 280 -5.26 -18.60 -3.23
CA PRO A 280 -5.10 -20.06 -3.33
C PRO A 280 -3.62 -20.46 -3.31
N VAL A 281 -3.27 -21.42 -2.45
CA VAL A 281 -1.88 -21.88 -2.25
C VAL A 281 -1.31 -22.50 -3.54
N GLU A 282 -2.10 -23.34 -4.22
CA GLU A 282 -1.69 -24.06 -5.43
C GLU A 282 -1.26 -23.09 -6.54
N LYS A 283 -1.96 -21.94 -6.65
CA LYS A 283 -1.63 -20.93 -7.64
C LYS A 283 -0.38 -20.14 -7.28
N LEU A 284 -0.16 -19.87 -5.98
CA LEU A 284 1.04 -19.18 -5.49
C LEU A 284 2.29 -20.05 -5.65
N THR A 285 2.19 -21.34 -5.35
CA THR A 285 3.28 -22.30 -5.59
C THR A 285 3.67 -22.32 -7.06
N ALA A 286 2.68 -22.43 -7.97
CA ALA A 286 2.93 -22.42 -9.41
C ALA A 286 3.61 -21.12 -9.89
N VAL A 287 3.30 -19.99 -9.29
CA VAL A 287 3.95 -18.68 -9.58
C VAL A 287 5.41 -18.70 -9.12
N CYS A 288 5.70 -19.25 -7.95
CA CYS A 288 7.08 -19.32 -7.42
C CYS A 288 7.95 -20.33 -8.21
N ASP A 289 7.36 -21.45 -8.64
CA ASP A 289 8.06 -22.50 -9.41
C ASP A 289 8.35 -22.07 -10.85
N ASN A 290 7.54 -21.14 -11.41
CA ASN A 290 7.72 -20.63 -12.77
C ASN A 290 7.75 -19.08 -12.79
N PRO A 291 8.92 -18.45 -12.63
CA PRO A 291 9.08 -17.01 -12.60
C PRO A 291 9.01 -16.32 -13.98
N GLU A 292 8.61 -17.03 -15.06
CA GLU A 292 8.57 -16.47 -16.42
C GLU A 292 7.71 -15.22 -16.51
N ALA A 293 6.55 -15.18 -15.81
CA ALA A 293 5.69 -14.00 -15.79
C ALA A 293 6.41 -12.76 -15.23
N ALA A 294 7.17 -12.91 -14.15
CA ALA A 294 7.95 -11.81 -13.56
C ALA A 294 9.06 -11.34 -14.52
N THR A 295 9.75 -12.28 -15.15
CA THR A 295 10.83 -11.98 -16.11
C THR A 295 10.29 -11.24 -17.33
N MET A 296 9.14 -11.65 -17.87
CA MET A 296 8.48 -10.97 -18.99
C MET A 296 8.07 -9.53 -18.65
N ILE A 297 7.56 -9.30 -17.44
CA ILE A 297 7.14 -7.97 -16.98
C ILE A 297 8.36 -7.09 -16.70
N ALA A 298 9.41 -7.63 -16.11
CA ALA A 298 10.63 -6.88 -15.78
C ALA A 298 11.44 -6.46 -17.00
N ALA A 299 11.25 -7.15 -18.14
CA ALA A 299 11.93 -6.87 -19.41
C ALA A 299 11.25 -5.74 -20.23
N GLN A 300 10.04 -5.34 -19.86
CA GLN A 300 9.27 -4.23 -20.46
C GLN A 300 9.53 -2.91 -19.71
#